data_7a73b75cdfc55952e30a1ed500b19e4e
#
_entry.id   7a73b75cdfc55952e30a1ed500b19e4e
#
_cell.length_a   1.000
_cell.length_b   1.000
_cell.length_c   1.000
_cell.angle_alpha   90.00
_cell.angle_beta   90.00
_cell.angle_gamma   90.00
#
_symmetry.space_group_name_H-M   'P 1'
#
loop_
_entity.id
_entity.type
_entity.pdbx_description
1 polymer ?
#
loop_
_entity_poly.entity_id
_entity_poly.type
_entity_poly.pdbx_seq_one_letter_code
_entity_poly.pdbx_strand_id
1 'polypeptide(L)'
;MRKKGFTLVELLAVVVLMAILITVAVPGVMRISTSLKVQSYCSKISVIESAALEYANDYYSEQVVTSNNRTSLDNISLIDLVNLGYLESDNPIKKEEELTEDELKDKNNGKQFCILYDKNSNCLVDPRNDNSMDYNLVRIWSANKRLYASFRYQSADVYNEELTEGVCGDKSFYDLDKSDLEESKTIIYTSTDLGSFGDTNIASKPMVKNKYNWSNYKNFRITRPDNIPGNYYINNLKIEYEVGNDTRVEITSGDLFTKDDITSSDTLDIALNNNHLSNIDISYRVALNSLVRKENAYGKIKSISVTWQKLS
;
A
#
# COMPACT_ATOMS: atom_id res chain seq x y z
N MET A 1 68.18 8.30 -32.74
CA MET A 1 66.80 8.40 -33.16
C MET A 1 66.32 9.84 -32.93
N ARG A 2 65.95 10.60 -33.94
CA ARG A 2 65.40 11.95 -33.81
C ARG A 2 63.96 11.84 -33.41
N LYS A 3 63.62 12.27 -32.20
CA LYS A 3 62.21 12.44 -31.75
C LYS A 3 61.58 13.58 -32.55
N LYS A 4 60.69 13.27 -33.47
CA LYS A 4 59.90 14.28 -34.18
C LYS A 4 58.87 14.82 -33.12
N GLY A 5 59.00 16.10 -32.76
CA GLY A 5 58.05 16.82 -31.98
C GLY A 5 56.81 17.11 -32.83
N PHE A 6 55.63 17.10 -32.18
CA PHE A 6 54.34 17.54 -32.76
C PHE A 6 54.44 19.03 -33.11
N THR A 7 54.02 19.40 -34.32
CA THR A 7 53.88 20.80 -34.68
C THR A 7 52.65 21.42 -34.05
N LEU A 8 52.71 22.73 -33.78
CA LEU A 8 51.54 23.47 -33.17
C LEU A 8 50.29 23.37 -34.05
N VAL A 9 50.45 23.27 -35.36
CA VAL A 9 49.38 23.12 -36.35
C VAL A 9 48.70 21.74 -36.27
N GLU A 10 49.49 20.67 -36.07
CA GLU A 10 48.93 19.33 -35.87
C GLU A 10 48.13 19.22 -34.57
N LEU A 11 48.59 19.85 -33.50
CA LEU A 11 47.85 19.89 -32.23
C LEU A 11 46.54 20.69 -32.39
N LEU A 12 46.57 21.82 -33.06
CA LEU A 12 45.40 22.66 -33.31
C LEU A 12 44.35 21.92 -34.17
N ALA A 13 44.81 21.22 -35.21
CA ALA A 13 43.93 20.42 -36.07
C ALA A 13 43.22 19.31 -35.30
N VAL A 14 43.92 18.60 -34.39
CA VAL A 14 43.32 17.55 -33.55
C VAL A 14 42.29 18.13 -32.60
N VAL A 15 42.57 19.27 -31.95
CA VAL A 15 41.61 19.91 -31.04
C VAL A 15 40.35 20.35 -31.78
N VAL A 16 40.45 20.93 -32.97
CA VAL A 16 39.31 21.34 -33.80
C VAL A 16 38.48 20.12 -34.23
N LEU A 17 39.13 19.04 -34.67
CA LEU A 17 38.44 17.80 -35.04
C LEU A 17 37.71 17.18 -33.83
N MET A 18 38.34 17.14 -32.66
CA MET A 18 37.70 16.67 -31.43
C MET A 18 36.49 17.54 -31.03
N ALA A 19 36.60 18.86 -31.13
CA ALA A 19 35.51 19.78 -30.87
C ALA A 19 34.29 19.50 -31.77
N ILE A 20 34.51 19.27 -33.06
CA ILE A 20 33.44 18.92 -34.02
C ILE A 20 32.83 17.57 -33.69
N LEU A 21 33.65 16.55 -33.40
CA LEU A 21 33.13 15.22 -33.01
C LEU A 21 32.29 15.26 -31.75
N ILE A 22 32.70 16.01 -30.73
CA ILE A 22 31.96 16.17 -29.49
C ILE A 22 30.59 16.85 -29.74
N THR A 23 30.53 17.90 -30.53
CA THR A 23 29.29 18.62 -30.82
C THR A 23 28.24 17.77 -31.54
N VAL A 24 28.66 16.80 -32.35
CA VAL A 24 27.75 15.87 -33.06
C VAL A 24 27.39 14.64 -32.21
N ALA A 25 28.37 14.09 -31.49
CA ALA A 25 28.17 12.85 -30.73
C ALA A 25 27.33 13.05 -29.45
N VAL A 26 27.52 14.12 -28.68
CA VAL A 26 26.90 14.35 -27.39
C VAL A 26 25.36 14.37 -27.46
N PRO A 27 24.70 15.09 -28.38
CA PRO A 27 23.23 15.06 -28.47
C PRO A 27 22.65 13.68 -28.80
N GLY A 28 23.40 12.90 -29.62
CA GLY A 28 22.99 11.51 -29.95
C GLY A 28 23.01 10.60 -28.75
N VAL A 29 24.07 10.64 -27.97
CA VAL A 29 24.25 9.82 -26.76
C VAL A 29 23.22 10.19 -25.71
N MET A 30 22.93 11.48 -25.52
CA MET A 30 21.91 11.94 -24.56
C MET A 30 20.50 11.40 -24.89
N ARG A 31 20.09 11.43 -26.16
CA ARG A 31 18.78 10.89 -26.59
C ARG A 31 18.70 9.39 -26.36
N ILE A 32 19.75 8.64 -26.66
CA ILE A 32 19.80 7.19 -26.42
C ILE A 32 19.70 6.91 -24.92
N SER A 33 20.46 7.62 -24.09
CA SER A 33 20.44 7.47 -22.64
C SER A 33 19.04 7.73 -22.06
N THR A 34 18.37 8.79 -22.49
CA THR A 34 17.01 9.10 -22.04
C THR A 34 16.03 8.01 -22.48
N SER A 35 16.12 7.53 -23.72
CA SER A 35 15.26 6.44 -24.21
C SER A 35 15.45 5.14 -23.43
N LEU A 36 16.70 4.78 -23.09
CA LEU A 36 16.99 3.60 -22.28
C LEU A 36 16.45 3.73 -20.85
N LYS A 37 16.55 4.90 -20.25
CA LYS A 37 15.98 5.18 -18.92
C LYS A 37 14.46 5.02 -18.92
N VAL A 38 13.77 5.55 -19.92
CA VAL A 38 12.31 5.38 -20.07
C VAL A 38 11.95 3.91 -20.27
N GLN A 39 12.68 3.19 -21.12
CA GLN A 39 12.43 1.76 -21.33
C GLN A 39 12.65 0.95 -20.04
N SER A 40 13.71 1.25 -19.28
CA SER A 40 13.97 0.64 -17.98
C SER A 40 12.84 0.90 -16.99
N TYR A 41 12.34 2.15 -16.95
CA TYR A 41 11.20 2.52 -16.13
C TYR A 41 9.94 1.71 -16.50
N CYS A 42 9.58 1.62 -17.78
CA CYS A 42 8.41 0.87 -18.23
C CYS A 42 8.53 -0.63 -17.92
N SER A 43 9.73 -1.19 -18.07
CA SER A 43 9.98 -2.58 -17.66
C SER A 43 9.79 -2.78 -16.17
N LYS A 44 10.25 -1.83 -15.34
CA LYS A 44 10.05 -1.85 -13.89
C LYS A 44 8.58 -1.76 -13.51
N ILE A 45 7.79 -0.89 -14.15
CA ILE A 45 6.34 -0.80 -13.94
C ILE A 45 5.67 -2.15 -14.23
N SER A 46 6.05 -2.83 -15.30
CA SER A 46 5.50 -4.16 -15.61
C SER A 46 5.81 -5.21 -14.54
N VAL A 47 7.01 -5.18 -13.96
CA VAL A 47 7.38 -6.06 -12.83
C VAL A 47 6.55 -5.73 -11.59
N ILE A 48 6.40 -4.45 -11.26
CA ILE A 48 5.59 -3.98 -10.13
C ILE A 48 4.12 -4.44 -10.27
N GLU A 49 3.51 -4.27 -11.44
CA GLU A 49 2.13 -4.68 -11.68
C GLU A 49 1.96 -6.20 -11.60
N SER A 50 2.97 -6.95 -12.04
CA SER A 50 2.97 -8.42 -11.93
C SER A 50 3.06 -8.87 -10.48
N ALA A 51 3.92 -8.25 -9.67
CA ALA A 51 4.05 -8.51 -8.24
C ALA A 51 2.74 -8.16 -7.48
N ALA A 52 2.13 -7.04 -7.81
CA ALA A 52 0.86 -6.63 -7.22
C ALA A 52 -0.30 -7.56 -7.63
N LEU A 53 -0.26 -8.13 -8.85
CA LEU A 53 -1.25 -9.11 -9.28
C LEU A 53 -1.07 -10.46 -8.55
N GLU A 54 0.16 -10.87 -8.27
CA GLU A 54 0.45 -12.05 -7.44
C GLU A 54 -0.10 -11.86 -6.02
N TYR A 55 0.21 -10.74 -5.38
CA TYR A 55 -0.39 -10.34 -4.11
C TYR A 55 -1.93 -10.36 -4.18
N ALA A 56 -2.52 -9.80 -5.23
CA ALA A 56 -3.97 -9.78 -5.41
C ALA A 56 -4.58 -11.18 -5.52
N ASN A 57 -3.91 -12.12 -6.17
CA ASN A 57 -4.38 -13.51 -6.25
C ASN A 57 -4.39 -14.20 -4.89
N ASP A 58 -3.41 -13.91 -4.03
CA ASP A 58 -3.32 -14.52 -2.70
C ASP A 58 -4.40 -13.98 -1.75
N TYR A 59 -4.70 -12.69 -1.82
CA TYR A 59 -5.59 -12.03 -0.83
C TYR A 59 -7.01 -11.78 -1.33
N TYR A 60 -7.24 -11.69 -2.63
CA TYR A 60 -8.52 -11.24 -3.22
C TYR A 60 -9.14 -12.23 -4.21
N SER A 61 -8.60 -13.42 -4.38
CA SER A 61 -9.12 -14.43 -5.33
C SER A 61 -10.60 -14.77 -5.11
N GLU A 62 -11.08 -14.73 -3.86
CA GLU A 62 -12.49 -14.99 -3.51
C GLU A 62 -13.41 -13.77 -3.72
N GLN A 63 -12.85 -12.57 -3.91
CA GLN A 63 -13.60 -11.31 -4.06
C GLN A 63 -13.79 -10.90 -5.51
N VAL A 64 -13.52 -11.80 -6.43
CA VAL A 64 -13.60 -11.54 -7.87
C VAL A 64 -15.05 -11.35 -8.32
N VAL A 65 -15.37 -10.18 -8.88
CA VAL A 65 -16.71 -9.83 -9.34
C VAL A 65 -16.96 -10.32 -10.77
N THR A 66 -18.21 -10.72 -11.04
CA THR A 66 -18.65 -11.15 -12.39
C THR A 66 -19.05 -9.97 -13.28
N SER A 67 -19.30 -8.80 -12.68
CA SER A 67 -19.72 -7.57 -13.37
C SER A 67 -18.61 -7.04 -14.28
N ASN A 68 -19.02 -6.40 -15.38
CA ASN A 68 -18.10 -5.62 -16.23
C ASN A 68 -17.64 -4.33 -15.56
N ASN A 69 -18.32 -3.88 -14.51
CA ASN A 69 -17.92 -2.69 -13.77
C ASN A 69 -16.68 -2.99 -12.93
N ARG A 70 -15.75 -2.06 -12.94
CA ARG A 70 -14.54 -2.13 -12.11
C ARG A 70 -14.91 -1.95 -10.65
N THR A 71 -14.55 -2.91 -9.82
CA THR A 71 -14.68 -2.82 -8.36
C THR A 71 -13.30 -2.71 -7.76
N SER A 72 -13.02 -1.59 -7.09
CA SER A 72 -11.76 -1.38 -6.38
C SER A 72 -11.67 -2.35 -5.21
N LEU A 73 -10.52 -2.98 -5.04
CA LEU A 73 -10.25 -3.94 -3.96
C LEU A 73 -9.20 -3.40 -3.00
N ASP A 74 -8.08 -2.87 -3.51
CA ASP A 74 -6.99 -2.36 -2.68
C ASP A 74 -6.16 -1.30 -3.42
N ASN A 75 -5.41 -0.49 -2.64
CA ASN A 75 -4.33 0.38 -3.08
C ASN A 75 -3.10 0.09 -2.23
N ILE A 76 -2.22 -0.74 -2.74
CA ILE A 76 -1.00 -1.15 -2.03
C ILE A 76 0.18 -0.27 -2.41
N SER A 77 1.00 0.12 -1.42
CA SER A 77 2.25 0.84 -1.70
C SER A 77 3.37 -0.13 -2.11
N LEU A 78 4.36 0.39 -2.83
CA LEU A 78 5.47 -0.44 -3.28
C LEU A 78 6.30 -0.97 -2.10
N ILE A 79 6.46 -0.17 -1.05
CA ILE A 79 7.16 -0.61 0.16
C ILE A 79 6.42 -1.74 0.88
N ASP A 80 5.09 -1.74 0.84
CA ASP A 80 4.28 -2.86 1.38
C ASP A 80 4.53 -4.14 0.57
N LEU A 81 4.60 -4.06 -0.77
CA LEU A 81 4.95 -5.22 -1.61
C LEU A 81 6.36 -5.75 -1.34
N VAL A 82 7.33 -4.85 -1.08
CA VAL A 82 8.70 -5.24 -0.68
C VAL A 82 8.68 -5.92 0.69
N ASN A 83 8.00 -5.35 1.68
CA ASN A 83 7.93 -5.91 3.03
C ASN A 83 7.23 -7.28 3.05
N LEU A 84 6.22 -7.47 2.21
CA LEU A 84 5.49 -8.74 2.09
C LEU A 84 6.24 -9.79 1.22
N GLY A 85 7.34 -9.41 0.58
CA GLY A 85 8.18 -10.30 -0.22
C GLY A 85 7.70 -10.55 -1.65
N TYR A 86 6.71 -9.81 -2.15
CA TYR A 86 6.24 -9.89 -3.54
C TYR A 86 7.14 -9.12 -4.52
N LEU A 87 7.88 -8.13 -4.04
CA LEU A 87 8.75 -7.28 -4.85
C LEU A 87 10.14 -7.19 -4.22
N GLU A 88 11.17 -7.37 -5.04
CA GLU A 88 12.56 -7.20 -4.60
C GLU A 88 12.94 -5.73 -4.52
N SER A 89 13.71 -5.37 -3.51
CA SER A 89 14.28 -4.03 -3.35
C SER A 89 15.49 -3.84 -4.28
N ASP A 90 15.62 -2.65 -4.88
CA ASP A 90 16.81 -2.28 -5.67
C ASP A 90 18.04 -2.09 -4.78
N ASN A 91 17.84 -1.67 -3.53
CA ASN A 91 18.87 -1.41 -2.55
C ASN A 91 18.84 -2.43 -1.40
N PRO A 92 19.99 -2.73 -0.77
CA PRO A 92 20.04 -3.65 0.35
C PRO A 92 19.10 -3.22 1.49
N ILE A 93 18.27 -4.14 1.98
CA ILE A 93 17.40 -3.90 3.13
C ILE A 93 18.27 -3.95 4.39
N LYS A 94 18.21 -2.88 5.20
CA LYS A 94 18.89 -2.78 6.49
C LYS A 94 17.92 -2.27 7.55
N LYS A 95 18.11 -2.77 8.77
CA LYS A 95 17.47 -2.17 9.95
C LYS A 95 18.26 -0.93 10.37
N GLU A 96 17.58 0.06 10.92
CA GLU A 96 18.24 1.30 11.36
C GLU A 96 19.36 1.04 12.38
N GLU A 97 19.16 0.05 13.24
CA GLU A 97 20.13 -0.38 14.27
C GLU A 97 21.41 -1.01 13.69
N GLU A 98 21.37 -1.44 12.44
CA GLU A 98 22.49 -2.09 11.74
C GLU A 98 23.35 -1.11 10.95
N LEU A 99 22.97 0.19 10.93
CA LEU A 99 23.68 1.22 10.20
C LEU A 99 24.84 1.76 11.01
N THR A 100 26.02 1.87 10.39
CA THR A 100 27.18 2.55 10.95
C THR A 100 26.99 4.07 10.93
N GLU A 101 27.78 4.83 11.72
CA GLU A 101 27.73 6.29 11.72
C GLU A 101 27.96 6.91 10.32
N ASP A 102 28.81 6.29 9.50
CA ASP A 102 29.07 6.75 8.13
C ASP A 102 27.89 6.45 7.21
N GLU A 103 27.27 5.28 7.34
CA GLU A 103 26.05 4.90 6.61
C GLU A 103 24.84 5.74 7.02
N LEU A 104 24.75 6.14 8.31
CA LEU A 104 23.72 7.09 8.79
C LEU A 104 23.88 8.48 8.16
N LYS A 105 25.11 8.92 7.90
CA LYS A 105 25.34 10.16 7.15
C LYS A 105 24.91 10.03 5.68
N ASP A 106 25.20 8.89 5.07
CA ASP A 106 24.75 8.57 3.70
C ASP A 106 23.24 8.37 3.63
N LYS A 107 22.61 7.84 4.70
CA LYS A 107 21.15 7.75 4.84
C LYS A 107 20.48 9.12 4.67
N ASN A 108 21.04 10.16 5.28
CA ASN A 108 20.52 11.53 5.14
C ASN A 108 20.62 12.06 3.70
N ASN A 109 21.48 11.45 2.87
CA ASN A 109 21.54 11.69 1.43
C ASN A 109 20.67 10.73 0.61
N GLY A 110 19.95 9.79 1.23
CA GLY A 110 18.82 9.04 0.69
C GLY A 110 19.13 8.02 -0.40
N LYS A 111 20.38 7.51 -0.59
CA LYS A 111 20.70 6.86 -1.87
C LYS A 111 21.20 5.41 -1.83
N GLN A 112 21.44 4.80 -0.68
CA GLN A 112 22.14 3.50 -0.68
C GLN A 112 21.42 2.33 0.01
N PHE A 113 20.40 2.60 0.82
CA PHE A 113 19.74 1.54 1.61
C PHE A 113 18.22 1.61 1.56
N CYS A 114 17.61 0.44 1.60
CA CYS A 114 16.20 0.26 1.88
C CYS A 114 16.01 0.15 3.39
N ILE A 115 15.31 1.11 3.98
CA ILE A 115 14.89 1.05 5.38
C ILE A 115 13.38 1.07 5.36
N LEU A 116 12.77 -0.07 5.67
CA LEU A 116 11.33 -0.24 5.58
C LEU A 116 10.61 0.78 6.48
N TYR A 117 9.64 1.47 5.90
CA TYR A 117 8.78 2.46 6.57
C TYR A 117 9.50 3.68 7.15
N ASP A 118 10.67 4.01 6.65
CA ASP A 118 11.34 5.29 6.94
C ASP A 118 11.01 6.31 5.83
N LYS A 119 10.77 7.57 6.19
CA LYS A 119 10.45 8.64 5.23
C LYS A 119 11.55 8.89 4.19
N ASN A 120 12.79 8.56 4.53
CA ASN A 120 13.95 8.65 3.64
C ASN A 120 14.27 7.30 2.99
N SER A 121 13.38 6.32 3.08
CA SER A 121 13.56 5.00 2.47
C SER A 121 13.79 5.13 0.96
N ASN A 122 14.63 4.26 0.44
CA ASN A 122 14.92 4.16 -0.98
C ASN A 122 15.02 2.69 -1.39
N CYS A 123 13.95 1.94 -1.15
CA CYS A 123 13.85 0.53 -1.52
C CYS A 123 13.76 0.37 -3.03
N LEU A 124 12.95 1.20 -3.67
CA LEU A 124 12.71 1.18 -5.10
C LEU A 124 13.00 2.54 -5.71
N VAL A 125 13.79 2.55 -6.76
CA VAL A 125 14.33 3.76 -7.39
C VAL A 125 13.75 3.94 -8.78
N ASP A 126 13.31 5.15 -9.10
CA ASP A 126 12.93 5.52 -10.47
C ASP A 126 14.20 5.62 -11.36
N PRO A 127 14.39 4.74 -12.35
CA PRO A 127 15.60 4.76 -13.20
C PRO A 127 15.74 6.02 -14.06
N ARG A 128 14.73 6.89 -14.11
CA ARG A 128 14.76 8.14 -14.88
C ARG A 128 15.49 9.26 -14.14
N ASN A 129 15.30 9.34 -12.82
CA ASN A 129 15.72 10.49 -12.00
C ASN A 129 16.33 10.12 -10.63
N ASP A 130 16.46 8.83 -10.34
CA ASP A 130 16.99 8.28 -9.09
C ASP A 130 16.16 8.65 -7.82
N ASN A 131 14.89 9.03 -8.00
CA ASN A 131 13.99 9.30 -6.88
C ASN A 131 13.39 8.00 -6.31
N SER A 132 13.07 8.00 -5.01
CA SER A 132 12.35 6.89 -4.38
C SER A 132 10.93 6.77 -4.94
N MET A 133 10.52 5.52 -5.17
CA MET A 133 9.15 5.14 -5.58
C MET A 133 8.39 4.44 -4.44
N ASP A 134 8.96 4.28 -3.26
CA ASP A 134 8.50 3.41 -2.20
C ASP A 134 7.02 3.59 -1.83
N TYR A 135 6.56 4.84 -1.81
CA TYR A 135 5.18 5.20 -1.45
C TYR A 135 4.26 5.39 -2.65
N ASN A 136 4.72 5.07 -3.85
CA ASN A 136 3.83 5.00 -5.00
C ASN A 136 2.85 3.84 -4.84
N LEU A 137 1.65 3.99 -5.38
CA LEU A 137 0.57 3.04 -5.21
C LEU A 137 0.37 2.18 -6.45
N VAL A 138 0.01 0.93 -6.22
CA VAL A 138 -0.62 0.07 -7.21
C VAL A 138 -2.07 -0.14 -6.83
N ARG A 139 -2.98 0.20 -7.71
CA ARG A 139 -4.39 -0.07 -7.54
C ARG A 139 -4.71 -1.49 -8.00
N ILE A 140 -5.45 -2.20 -7.15
CA ILE A 140 -5.97 -3.54 -7.43
C ILE A 140 -7.49 -3.44 -7.57
N TRP A 141 -8.03 -4.01 -8.66
CA TRP A 141 -9.47 -4.09 -8.88
C TRP A 141 -9.87 -5.40 -9.52
N SER A 142 -11.16 -5.69 -9.45
CA SER A 142 -11.77 -6.83 -10.11
C SER A 142 -12.79 -6.39 -11.15
N ALA A 143 -12.81 -7.06 -12.28
CA ALA A 143 -13.85 -6.96 -13.31
C ALA A 143 -13.87 -8.23 -14.16
N ASN A 144 -15.02 -8.60 -14.72
CA ASN A 144 -15.13 -9.74 -15.67
C ASN A 144 -14.50 -11.05 -15.13
N LYS A 145 -14.66 -11.35 -13.86
CA LYS A 145 -14.07 -12.54 -13.21
C LYS A 145 -12.54 -12.56 -13.23
N ARG A 146 -11.90 -11.41 -13.27
CA ARG A 146 -10.42 -11.29 -13.25
C ARG A 146 -9.97 -10.21 -12.30
N LEU A 147 -8.76 -10.37 -11.78
CA LEU A 147 -8.03 -9.38 -11.04
C LEU A 147 -7.13 -8.58 -11.99
N TYR A 148 -6.94 -7.33 -11.65
CA TYR A 148 -6.11 -6.40 -12.39
C TYR A 148 -5.29 -5.57 -11.41
N ALA A 149 -4.08 -5.19 -11.82
CA ALA A 149 -3.23 -4.26 -11.10
C ALA A 149 -2.79 -3.13 -12.04
N SER A 150 -2.72 -1.91 -11.55
CA SER A 150 -2.23 -0.76 -12.31
C SER A 150 -1.42 0.16 -11.41
N PHE A 151 -0.21 0.46 -11.86
CA PHE A 151 0.67 1.36 -11.15
C PHE A 151 0.17 2.81 -11.17
N ARG A 152 0.32 3.51 -10.04
CA ARG A 152 -0.01 4.92 -9.86
C ARG A 152 1.25 5.66 -9.40
N TYR A 153 1.67 6.64 -10.14
CA TYR A 153 2.76 7.49 -9.72
C TYR A 153 2.28 8.51 -8.68
N GLN A 154 2.99 8.58 -7.56
CA GLN A 154 2.75 9.55 -6.51
C GLN A 154 4.10 10.01 -5.97
N SER A 155 4.40 11.31 -6.06
CA SER A 155 5.52 11.88 -5.32
C SER A 155 5.08 12.23 -3.89
N ALA A 156 6.03 12.26 -2.95
CA ALA A 156 5.76 12.53 -1.55
C ALA A 156 5.02 13.85 -1.30
N ASP A 157 5.22 14.84 -2.16
CA ASP A 157 4.69 16.20 -1.97
C ASP A 157 3.80 16.69 -3.11
N VAL A 158 3.86 16.08 -4.28
CA VAL A 158 3.11 16.54 -5.46
C VAL A 158 2.71 15.35 -6.32
N TYR A 159 1.42 15.23 -6.53
CA TYR A 159 0.85 14.35 -7.53
C TYR A 159 1.17 14.89 -8.93
N ASN A 160 1.81 14.08 -9.77
CA ASN A 160 2.21 14.50 -11.11
C ASN A 160 1.65 13.54 -12.17
N GLU A 161 0.51 13.91 -12.76
CA GLU A 161 -0.19 13.15 -13.79
C GLU A 161 0.64 12.97 -15.07
N GLU A 162 1.45 13.98 -15.43
CA GLU A 162 2.17 14.00 -16.70
C GLU A 162 3.27 12.93 -16.82
N LEU A 163 3.76 12.39 -15.69
CA LEU A 163 4.92 11.47 -15.69
C LEU A 163 4.56 10.02 -16.02
N THR A 164 3.31 9.63 -15.91
CA THR A 164 2.87 8.25 -16.19
C THR A 164 1.98 8.13 -17.41
N GLU A 165 1.28 9.19 -17.78
CA GLU A 165 0.42 9.21 -18.95
C GLU A 165 1.28 9.22 -20.23
N GLY A 166 1.13 8.20 -21.06
CA GLY A 166 1.80 8.08 -22.34
C GLY A 166 3.26 7.61 -22.30
N VAL A 167 3.90 7.49 -21.15
CA VAL A 167 5.31 7.05 -21.07
C VAL A 167 5.46 5.54 -21.26
N CYS A 168 4.49 4.74 -20.72
CA CYS A 168 4.51 3.28 -20.75
C CYS A 168 3.28 2.68 -21.43
N GLY A 169 2.54 3.45 -22.24
CA GLY A 169 1.32 2.99 -22.92
C GLY A 169 0.04 3.26 -22.13
N ASP A 170 -1.09 2.77 -22.62
CA ASP A 170 -2.47 3.11 -22.21
C ASP A 170 -2.85 2.71 -20.76
N LYS A 171 -2.00 2.99 -19.80
CA LYS A 171 -2.28 2.74 -18.39
C LYS A 171 -3.24 3.79 -17.85
N SER A 172 -4.40 3.36 -17.40
CA SER A 172 -5.39 4.26 -16.81
C SER A 172 -4.87 4.83 -15.49
N PHE A 173 -4.83 6.13 -15.40
CA PHE A 173 -4.38 6.89 -14.26
C PHE A 173 -5.57 7.28 -13.37
N TYR A 174 -5.39 7.26 -12.06
CA TYR A 174 -6.43 7.69 -11.12
C TYR A 174 -6.00 8.96 -10.42
N ASP A 175 -6.84 9.98 -10.51
CA ASP A 175 -6.68 11.25 -9.82
C ASP A 175 -6.80 11.02 -8.30
N LEU A 176 -5.77 11.42 -7.55
CA LEU A 176 -5.87 11.57 -6.11
C LEU A 176 -6.24 13.03 -5.85
N ASP A 177 -7.27 13.25 -5.05
CA ASP A 177 -7.65 14.59 -4.65
C ASP A 177 -6.51 15.22 -3.83
N LYS A 178 -5.97 16.34 -4.33
CA LYS A 178 -4.85 17.08 -3.72
C LYS A 178 -5.18 17.69 -2.36
N SER A 179 -6.46 17.69 -1.97
CA SER A 179 -6.92 18.28 -0.71
C SER A 179 -6.52 17.49 0.55
N ASP A 180 -5.91 16.30 0.41
CA ASP A 180 -5.74 15.34 1.51
C ASP A 180 -4.31 15.21 2.02
N LEU A 181 -3.56 16.31 2.08
CA LEU A 181 -2.21 16.35 2.66
C LEU A 181 -2.19 16.61 4.17
N GLU A 182 -3.31 16.36 4.88
CA GLU A 182 -3.38 16.48 6.34
C GLU A 182 -2.53 15.39 7.01
N GLU A 183 -1.95 15.69 8.18
CA GLU A 183 -1.16 14.75 9.00
C GLU A 183 -1.92 13.45 9.31
N SER A 184 -3.25 13.53 9.44
CA SER A 184 -4.10 12.37 9.65
C SER A 184 -5.48 12.56 9.01
N LYS A 185 -6.11 11.45 8.58
CA LYS A 185 -7.46 11.43 8.03
C LYS A 185 -8.27 10.30 8.64
N THR A 186 -9.46 10.61 9.13
CA THR A 186 -10.38 9.60 9.64
C THR A 186 -11.49 9.32 8.64
N ILE A 187 -11.70 8.05 8.34
CA ILE A 187 -12.76 7.56 7.46
C ILE A 187 -13.70 6.68 8.28
N ILE A 188 -15.00 6.90 8.13
CA ILE A 188 -16.04 6.14 8.81
C ILE A 188 -16.68 5.18 7.81
N TYR A 189 -16.60 3.91 8.10
CA TYR A 189 -17.22 2.83 7.33
C TYR A 189 -18.51 2.38 8.00
N THR A 190 -19.55 2.22 7.20
CA THR A 190 -20.85 1.71 7.63
C THR A 190 -21.12 0.35 6.98
N SER A 191 -22.23 -0.27 7.32
CA SER A 191 -22.67 -1.53 6.71
C SER A 191 -22.88 -1.44 5.19
N THR A 192 -23.11 -0.25 4.65
CA THR A 192 -23.22 0.01 3.20
C THR A 192 -21.88 -0.02 2.51
N ASP A 193 -20.80 0.37 3.18
CA ASP A 193 -19.46 0.49 2.59
C ASP A 193 -18.73 -0.86 2.55
N LEU A 194 -18.92 -1.70 3.57
CA LEU A 194 -18.19 -2.96 3.74
C LEU A 194 -19.03 -4.21 3.44
N GLY A 195 -20.21 -4.05 2.83
CA GLY A 195 -21.05 -5.18 2.45
C GLY A 195 -21.57 -5.99 3.64
N SER A 196 -22.55 -5.46 4.33
CA SER A 196 -23.28 -6.01 5.48
C SER A 196 -22.41 -6.43 6.69
N PHE A 197 -22.32 -5.56 7.66
CA PHE A 197 -22.00 -5.96 9.03
C PHE A 197 -23.01 -6.97 9.64
N GLY A 198 -24.02 -7.36 8.91
CA GLY A 198 -25.08 -8.31 9.12
C GLY A 198 -25.43 -8.57 10.58
N ASP A 199 -26.67 -8.34 10.97
CA ASP A 199 -27.16 -8.75 12.28
C ASP A 199 -26.94 -10.24 12.46
N THR A 200 -26.16 -10.64 13.46
CA THR A 200 -26.00 -12.04 13.78
C THR A 200 -27.07 -12.40 14.81
N ASN A 201 -28.20 -12.91 14.35
CA ASN A 201 -29.25 -13.42 15.21
C ASN A 201 -28.89 -14.84 15.68
N ILE A 202 -28.71 -15.01 17.00
CA ILE A 202 -28.36 -16.28 17.64
C ILE A 202 -29.43 -16.81 18.56
N ALA A 203 -30.65 -16.29 18.48
CA ALA A 203 -31.78 -16.67 19.34
C ALA A 203 -31.99 -18.18 19.46
N SER A 204 -31.56 -18.96 18.48
CA SER A 204 -31.71 -20.41 18.43
C SER A 204 -30.56 -21.22 19.05
N LYS A 205 -29.49 -20.58 19.53
CA LYS A 205 -28.25 -21.28 19.97
C LYS A 205 -27.93 -20.98 21.46
N PRO A 206 -28.67 -21.55 22.44
CA PRO A 206 -28.35 -21.35 23.85
C PRO A 206 -27.03 -22.00 24.24
N MET A 207 -26.47 -21.62 25.38
CA MET A 207 -25.29 -22.26 25.95
C MET A 207 -25.56 -23.76 26.20
N VAL A 208 -24.53 -24.58 25.96
CA VAL A 208 -24.55 -26.02 26.22
C VAL A 208 -23.51 -26.36 27.26
N LYS A 209 -23.92 -26.96 28.39
CA LYS A 209 -22.99 -27.35 29.47
C LYS A 209 -22.07 -26.21 29.91
N ASN A 210 -22.60 -25.02 30.09
CA ASN A 210 -21.85 -23.79 30.42
C ASN A 210 -20.77 -23.36 29.40
N LYS A 211 -20.89 -23.81 28.16
CA LYS A 211 -20.04 -23.36 27.06
C LYS A 211 -20.86 -22.51 26.11
N TYR A 212 -20.25 -21.43 25.63
CA TYR A 212 -20.87 -20.57 24.62
C TYR A 212 -20.99 -21.30 23.29
N ASN A 213 -22.15 -21.15 22.67
CA ASN A 213 -22.41 -21.67 21.33
C ASN A 213 -22.32 -20.51 20.35
N TRP A 214 -21.09 -20.22 19.92
CA TRP A 214 -20.78 -19.10 19.06
C TRP A 214 -21.38 -19.26 17.66
N SER A 215 -21.79 -18.14 17.07
CA SER A 215 -22.02 -18.06 15.62
C SER A 215 -20.73 -18.28 14.84
N ASN A 216 -20.82 -18.46 13.54
CA ASN A 216 -19.66 -18.34 12.67
C ASN A 216 -19.15 -16.88 12.70
N TYR A 217 -17.86 -16.70 12.45
CA TYR A 217 -17.30 -15.37 12.27
C TYR A 217 -17.91 -14.68 11.04
N LYS A 218 -18.18 -13.40 11.20
CA LYS A 218 -18.36 -12.45 10.11
C LYS A 218 -17.05 -11.74 9.92
N ASN A 219 -16.52 -11.81 8.71
CA ASN A 219 -15.22 -11.23 8.37
C ASN A 219 -15.41 -10.10 7.38
N PHE A 220 -14.63 -9.04 7.51
CA PHE A 220 -14.53 -7.96 6.55
C PHE A 220 -13.13 -7.35 6.60
N ARG A 221 -12.68 -6.88 5.44
CA ARG A 221 -11.37 -6.27 5.26
C ARG A 221 -11.53 -4.80 4.94
N ILE A 222 -10.80 -3.97 5.65
CA ILE A 222 -10.64 -2.55 5.35
C ILE A 222 -9.32 -2.38 4.65
N THR A 223 -9.36 -1.81 3.45
CA THR A 223 -8.20 -1.54 2.61
C THR A 223 -7.98 -0.05 2.49
N ARG A 224 -6.80 0.36 2.00
CA ARG A 224 -6.48 1.76 1.76
C ARG A 224 -7.43 2.32 0.69
N PRO A 225 -8.22 3.36 1.00
CA PRO A 225 -9.08 4.03 0.01
C PRO A 225 -8.28 4.74 -1.09
N ASP A 226 -8.95 5.01 -2.20
CA ASP A 226 -8.34 5.66 -3.38
C ASP A 226 -7.76 7.05 -3.10
N ASN A 227 -8.31 7.76 -2.11
CA ASN A 227 -7.92 9.11 -1.72
C ASN A 227 -6.94 9.15 -0.53
N ILE A 228 -6.39 8.02 -0.11
CA ILE A 228 -5.35 7.95 0.93
C ILE A 228 -4.00 7.69 0.28
N PRO A 229 -3.01 8.59 0.44
CA PRO A 229 -1.67 8.43 -0.09
C PRO A 229 -0.92 7.19 0.45
N GLY A 230 0.07 6.70 -0.30
CA GLY A 230 0.82 5.49 0.02
C GLY A 230 1.64 5.56 1.30
N ASN A 231 1.99 6.76 1.75
CA ASN A 231 2.72 7.01 3.00
C ASN A 231 1.82 7.21 4.23
N TYR A 232 0.52 6.84 4.14
CA TYR A 232 -0.38 6.83 5.28
C TYR A 232 -0.68 5.39 5.69
N TYR A 233 -0.73 5.16 7.00
CA TYR A 233 -1.01 3.85 7.60
C TYR A 233 -2.07 3.97 8.68
N ILE A 234 -2.74 2.86 8.96
CA ILE A 234 -3.78 2.81 9.99
C ILE A 234 -3.12 3.01 11.35
N ASN A 235 -3.48 4.09 12.04
CA ASN A 235 -2.97 4.45 13.36
C ASN A 235 -3.95 4.13 14.48
N ASN A 236 -5.25 4.31 14.23
CA ASN A 236 -6.30 4.05 15.20
C ASN A 236 -7.54 3.44 14.53
N LEU A 237 -8.18 2.55 15.27
CA LEU A 237 -9.42 1.88 14.90
C LEU A 237 -10.44 2.08 16.00
N LYS A 238 -11.59 2.65 15.67
CA LYS A 238 -12.70 2.83 16.60
C LYS A 238 -13.92 2.08 16.09
N ILE A 239 -14.38 1.06 16.82
CA ILE A 239 -15.50 0.20 16.44
C ILE A 239 -16.67 0.50 17.35
N GLU A 240 -17.76 1.01 16.79
CA GLU A 240 -19.03 1.19 17.47
C GLU A 240 -19.91 -0.05 17.27
N TYR A 241 -20.37 -0.66 18.35
CA TYR A 241 -21.16 -1.89 18.31
C TYR A 241 -22.38 -1.82 19.20
N GLU A 242 -23.36 -2.66 18.88
CA GLU A 242 -24.60 -2.82 19.63
C GLU A 242 -24.80 -4.29 20.02
N VAL A 243 -25.14 -4.52 21.28
CA VAL A 243 -25.33 -5.87 21.85
C VAL A 243 -26.71 -5.97 22.43
N GLY A 244 -27.46 -6.98 22.01
CA GLY A 244 -28.77 -7.29 22.55
C GLY A 244 -28.70 -7.95 23.94
N ASN A 245 -29.85 -8.06 24.59
CA ASN A 245 -29.96 -8.67 25.91
C ASN A 245 -29.46 -10.13 25.92
N ASP A 246 -28.83 -10.53 27.02
CA ASP A 246 -28.28 -11.87 27.21
C ASP A 246 -27.33 -12.30 26.06
N THR A 247 -26.69 -11.37 25.43
CA THR A 247 -25.78 -11.61 24.28
C THR A 247 -24.37 -11.27 24.68
N ARG A 248 -23.44 -11.99 24.08
CA ARG A 248 -21.99 -11.77 24.15
C ARG A 248 -21.42 -11.63 22.74
N VAL A 249 -20.55 -10.67 22.54
CA VAL A 249 -19.85 -10.43 21.27
C VAL A 249 -18.35 -10.60 21.48
N GLU A 250 -17.68 -11.15 20.49
CA GLU A 250 -16.23 -11.15 20.35
C GLU A 250 -15.87 -10.42 19.06
N ILE A 251 -14.92 -9.50 19.14
CA ILE A 251 -14.37 -8.77 18.01
C ILE A 251 -12.86 -8.99 18.01
N THR A 252 -12.31 -9.39 16.88
CA THR A 252 -10.89 -9.72 16.76
C THR A 252 -10.31 -9.27 15.41
N SER A 253 -9.03 -9.02 15.38
CA SER A 253 -8.22 -8.84 14.17
C SER A 253 -6.96 -9.67 14.30
N GLY A 254 -7.11 -10.99 14.18
CA GLY A 254 -6.00 -11.94 14.28
C GLY A 254 -5.11 -11.69 15.49
N ASP A 255 -3.81 -11.50 15.24
CA ASP A 255 -2.81 -11.26 16.28
C ASP A 255 -2.76 -9.80 16.79
N LEU A 256 -3.47 -8.87 16.14
CA LEU A 256 -3.42 -7.44 16.49
C LEU A 256 -4.19 -7.17 17.78
N PHE A 257 -5.41 -7.68 17.89
CA PHE A 257 -6.22 -7.59 19.09
C PHE A 257 -7.32 -8.64 19.09
N THR A 258 -7.75 -9.00 20.30
CA THR A 258 -9.00 -9.74 20.54
C THR A 258 -9.70 -9.12 21.73
N LYS A 259 -10.97 -8.76 21.56
CA LYS A 259 -11.86 -8.32 22.61
C LYS A 259 -13.02 -9.30 22.69
N ASP A 260 -13.01 -10.09 23.71
CA ASP A 260 -14.08 -11.01 24.11
C ASP A 260 -14.88 -10.44 25.29
N ASP A 261 -15.90 -11.14 25.73
CA ASP A 261 -16.74 -10.76 26.86
C ASP A 261 -17.50 -9.42 26.72
N ILE A 262 -17.77 -8.98 25.49
CA ILE A 262 -18.56 -7.79 25.26
C ILE A 262 -20.05 -8.12 25.49
N THR A 263 -20.64 -7.58 26.56
CA THR A 263 -22.05 -7.84 26.95
C THR A 263 -22.94 -6.61 26.93
N SER A 264 -22.38 -5.44 26.62
CA SER A 264 -23.12 -4.17 26.50
C SER A 264 -22.69 -3.42 25.26
N SER A 265 -23.60 -2.61 24.73
CA SER A 265 -23.30 -1.71 23.59
C SER A 265 -22.32 -0.63 24.03
N ASP A 266 -21.28 -0.39 23.25
CA ASP A 266 -20.23 0.61 23.53
C ASP A 266 -19.38 0.87 22.29
N THR A 267 -18.25 1.49 22.49
CA THR A 267 -17.23 1.75 21.50
C THR A 267 -15.90 1.14 21.92
N LEU A 268 -15.29 0.38 21.06
CA LEU A 268 -13.95 -0.16 21.21
C LEU A 268 -12.95 0.75 20.49
N ASP A 269 -11.99 1.31 21.22
CA ASP A 269 -10.95 2.19 20.70
C ASP A 269 -9.60 1.46 20.79
N ILE A 270 -8.92 1.29 19.65
CA ILE A 270 -7.71 0.48 19.51
C ILE A 270 -6.64 1.30 18.80
N ALA A 271 -5.58 1.62 19.53
CA ALA A 271 -4.39 2.23 18.96
C ALA A 271 -3.53 1.15 18.26
N LEU A 272 -3.21 1.37 17.00
CA LEU A 272 -2.43 0.47 16.14
C LEU A 272 -1.06 1.07 15.78
N ASN A 273 -0.56 1.94 16.63
CA ASN A 273 0.69 2.66 16.44
C ASN A 273 1.84 1.72 16.09
N ASN A 274 2.67 2.12 15.15
CA ASN A 274 3.88 1.41 14.71
C ASN A 274 3.69 0.06 13.98
N ASN A 275 2.46 -0.32 13.63
CA ASN A 275 2.23 -1.55 12.85
C ASN A 275 2.29 -1.33 11.33
N HIS A 276 2.34 -0.10 10.86
CA HIS A 276 2.39 0.28 9.43
C HIS A 276 1.38 -0.48 8.55
N LEU A 277 0.14 -0.61 9.04
CA LEU A 277 -0.89 -1.38 8.36
C LEU A 277 -1.51 -0.55 7.23
N SER A 278 -1.46 -1.08 6.01
CA SER A 278 -2.18 -0.54 4.85
C SER A 278 -3.59 -1.13 4.70
N ASN A 279 -3.87 -2.22 5.40
CA ASN A 279 -5.17 -2.88 5.46
C ASN A 279 -5.34 -3.58 6.82
N ILE A 280 -6.58 -3.92 7.17
CA ILE A 280 -6.88 -4.65 8.39
C ILE A 280 -8.08 -5.58 8.20
N ASP A 281 -7.95 -6.83 8.65
CA ASP A 281 -9.01 -7.80 8.68
C ASP A 281 -9.69 -7.78 10.05
N ILE A 282 -11.00 -7.60 10.09
CA ILE A 282 -11.79 -7.59 11.30
C ILE A 282 -12.81 -8.72 11.24
N SER A 283 -12.89 -9.47 12.32
CA SER A 283 -13.81 -10.58 12.48
C SER A 283 -14.63 -10.37 13.73
N TYR A 284 -15.91 -10.66 13.68
CA TYR A 284 -16.73 -10.72 14.88
C TYR A 284 -17.68 -11.91 14.88
N ARG A 285 -18.03 -12.37 16.06
CA ARG A 285 -19.02 -13.43 16.29
C ARG A 285 -19.85 -13.15 17.54
N VAL A 286 -20.96 -13.84 17.65
CA VAL A 286 -21.96 -13.60 18.69
C VAL A 286 -22.34 -14.92 19.35
N ALA A 287 -22.54 -14.90 20.66
CA ALA A 287 -23.07 -16.03 21.43
C ALA A 287 -24.17 -15.57 22.37
N LEU A 288 -25.09 -16.48 22.70
CA LEU A 288 -26.07 -16.26 23.75
C LEU A 288 -25.41 -16.48 25.11
N ASN A 289 -25.61 -15.56 26.04
CA ASN A 289 -25.16 -15.64 27.43
C ASN A 289 -26.29 -16.21 28.34
N SER A 290 -26.97 -17.24 27.86
CA SER A 290 -28.08 -17.87 28.58
C SER A 290 -28.21 -19.35 28.24
N LEU A 291 -28.61 -20.17 29.18
CA LEU A 291 -28.95 -21.59 28.99
C LEU A 291 -30.34 -21.78 28.35
N VAL A 292 -31.14 -20.72 28.32
CA VAL A 292 -32.49 -20.72 27.75
C VAL A 292 -32.49 -19.94 26.45
N ARG A 293 -33.24 -20.44 25.47
CA ARG A 293 -33.44 -19.75 24.19
C ARG A 293 -34.03 -18.36 24.41
N LYS A 294 -33.47 -17.36 23.78
CA LYS A 294 -33.93 -15.96 23.83
C LYS A 294 -34.35 -15.49 22.44
N GLU A 295 -35.44 -14.78 22.37
CA GLU A 295 -35.83 -14.00 21.20
C GLU A 295 -35.09 -12.69 21.24
N ASN A 296 -34.63 -12.06 20.26
CA ASN A 296 -33.90 -10.78 20.22
C ASN A 296 -32.46 -10.79 20.76
N ALA A 297 -31.79 -11.95 20.80
CA ALA A 297 -30.36 -12.00 21.04
C ALA A 297 -29.61 -11.66 19.75
N TYR A 298 -28.92 -10.56 19.75
CA TYR A 298 -28.13 -10.10 18.56
C TYR A 298 -26.89 -9.34 18.98
N GLY A 299 -25.94 -9.27 18.07
CA GLY A 299 -24.82 -8.35 18.14
C GLY A 299 -24.51 -7.83 16.74
N LYS A 300 -24.26 -6.55 16.63
CA LYS A 300 -23.92 -5.92 15.34
C LYS A 300 -22.87 -4.84 15.53
N ILE A 301 -22.05 -4.65 14.50
CA ILE A 301 -21.20 -3.47 14.36
C ILE A 301 -22.03 -2.37 13.68
N LYS A 302 -22.01 -1.16 14.23
CA LYS A 302 -22.73 0.01 13.71
C LYS A 302 -21.85 0.80 12.73
N SER A 303 -20.63 1.09 13.16
CA SER A 303 -19.65 1.81 12.35
C SER A 303 -18.23 1.44 12.75
N ILE A 304 -17.32 1.66 11.83
CA ILE A 304 -15.89 1.54 12.08
C ILE A 304 -15.23 2.82 11.58
N SER A 305 -14.63 3.55 12.49
CA SER A 305 -13.83 4.73 12.16
C SER A 305 -12.36 4.33 12.10
N VAL A 306 -11.71 4.57 10.99
CA VAL A 306 -10.30 4.28 10.76
C VAL A 306 -9.55 5.58 10.61
N THR A 307 -8.57 5.82 11.46
CA THR A 307 -7.68 6.98 11.35
C THR A 307 -6.40 6.56 10.64
N TRP A 308 -6.20 7.14 9.48
CA TRP A 308 -4.99 7.04 8.68
C TRP A 308 -4.06 8.17 9.07
N GLN A 309 -2.80 7.88 9.35
CA GLN A 309 -1.79 8.85 9.74
C GLN A 309 -0.60 8.78 8.78
N LYS A 310 -0.10 9.96 8.42
CA LYS A 310 1.10 10.12 7.59
C LYS A 310 2.32 9.58 8.35
N LEU A 311 3.18 8.86 7.67
CA LEU A 311 4.46 8.41 8.18
C LEU A 311 5.36 9.64 8.44
N SER A 312 5.84 9.77 9.67
CA SER A 312 6.64 10.91 10.14
C SER A 312 8.11 10.80 9.79
#